data_44e6523053d9415f3b5c0dbdabf1efc1
#
_entry.id   44e6523053d9415f3b5c0dbdabf1efc1
#
_cell.length_a   1.000
_cell.length_b   1.000
_cell.length_c   1.000
_cell.angle_alpha   90.00
_cell.angle_beta   90.00
_cell.angle_gamma   90.00
#
_symmetry.space_group_name_H-M   'P 1'
#
loop_
_entity.id
_entity.type
_entity.pdbx_description
1 polymer ?
#
loop_
_entity_poly.entity_id
_entity_poly.type
_entity_poly.pdbx_seq_one_letter_code
_entity_poly.pdbx_strand_id
1 'polypeptide(L)'
;SYCIEKALKDANITMEDVDAVAVTQGPGLIGCLHVGVQAAKTLAFAYHKPLVPVHHLAGHIYANELVVDMKYPVLALVVSGGNTELVYMKDETSFEILGETQDDAIGEAFDKVARVLGLGYPGGPKIDKLAKEGKPVYELAKPKTQGRYDFSFSGLKSSVLQFTKRMERQGK
;
A
#
# COMPACT_ATOMS: atom_id res chain seq x y z
N SER A 1 -12.16 -21.26 10.20
CA SER A 1 -11.63 -20.80 8.89
C SER A 1 -10.25 -21.42 8.66
N TYR A 2 -10.01 -21.95 7.47
CA TYR A 2 -8.73 -22.60 7.13
C TYR A 2 -7.47 -21.81 7.55
N CYS A 3 -7.45 -20.49 7.31
CA CYS A 3 -6.30 -19.66 7.69
C CYS A 3 -6.09 -19.62 9.21
N ILE A 4 -7.15 -19.49 9.98
CA ILE A 4 -7.08 -19.44 11.45
C ILE A 4 -6.63 -20.79 12.01
N GLU A 5 -7.25 -21.88 11.55
CA GLU A 5 -6.88 -23.24 11.95
C GLU A 5 -5.41 -23.56 11.61
N LYS A 6 -4.98 -23.16 10.42
CA LYS A 6 -3.59 -23.32 10.01
C LYS A 6 -2.64 -22.50 10.87
N ALA A 7 -2.96 -21.23 11.16
CA ALA A 7 -2.12 -20.38 12.01
C ALA A 7 -1.95 -20.96 13.42
N LEU A 8 -3.03 -21.39 14.06
CA LEU A 8 -2.98 -22.04 15.37
C LEU A 8 -2.17 -23.33 15.35
N LYS A 9 -2.36 -24.16 14.33
CA LYS A 9 -1.59 -25.41 14.14
C LYS A 9 -0.11 -25.13 13.92
N ASP A 10 0.24 -24.16 13.06
CA ASP A 10 1.65 -23.84 12.77
C ASP A 10 2.35 -23.25 14.01
N ALA A 11 1.63 -22.51 14.84
CA ALA A 11 2.12 -21.98 16.11
C ALA A 11 2.09 -23.02 17.25
N ASN A 12 1.48 -24.19 17.03
CA ASN A 12 1.27 -25.24 18.03
C ASN A 12 0.59 -24.73 19.31
N ILE A 13 -0.47 -23.91 19.13
CA ILE A 13 -1.30 -23.34 20.19
C ILE A 13 -2.78 -23.53 19.90
N THR A 14 -3.61 -23.27 20.91
CA THR A 14 -5.08 -23.25 20.81
C THR A 14 -5.61 -21.83 20.98
N MET A 15 -6.91 -21.60 20.83
CA MET A 15 -7.51 -20.29 21.06
C MET A 15 -7.50 -19.87 22.53
N GLU A 16 -7.38 -20.79 23.45
CA GLU A 16 -7.23 -20.55 24.88
C GLU A 16 -5.92 -19.84 25.20
N ASP A 17 -4.85 -20.15 24.46
CA ASP A 17 -3.50 -19.57 24.59
C ASP A 17 -3.38 -18.17 23.97
N VAL A 18 -4.39 -17.75 23.20
CA VAL A 18 -4.39 -16.41 22.54
C VAL A 18 -4.81 -15.36 23.52
N ASP A 19 -4.05 -14.27 23.67
CA ASP A 19 -4.37 -13.16 24.58
C ASP A 19 -5.39 -12.17 24.00
N ALA A 20 -5.36 -11.92 22.70
CA ALA A 20 -6.24 -10.98 22.02
C ALA A 20 -6.44 -11.36 20.54
N VAL A 21 -7.55 -10.89 19.96
CA VAL A 21 -7.83 -11.02 18.53
C VAL A 21 -7.68 -9.64 17.88
N ALA A 22 -6.65 -9.46 17.06
CA ALA A 22 -6.44 -8.24 16.29
C ALA A 22 -7.00 -8.38 14.88
N VAL A 23 -7.60 -7.30 14.34
CA VAL A 23 -8.17 -7.31 12.99
C VAL A 23 -8.08 -5.95 12.33
N THR A 24 -7.71 -5.93 11.07
CA THR A 24 -7.75 -4.71 10.26
C THR A 24 -9.20 -4.25 10.06
N GLN A 25 -9.49 -3.02 10.55
CA GLN A 25 -10.81 -2.42 10.39
C GLN A 25 -10.94 -1.48 9.19
N GLY A 26 -9.82 -1.03 8.63
CA GLY A 26 -9.73 -0.09 7.51
C GLY A 26 -8.34 0.52 7.39
N PRO A 27 -8.10 1.24 6.29
CA PRO A 27 -8.84 1.20 5.03
C PRO A 27 -8.68 -0.12 4.27
N GLY A 28 -9.52 -0.34 3.23
CA GLY A 28 -9.47 -1.53 2.38
C GLY A 28 -10.81 -1.85 1.72
N LEU A 29 -10.85 -2.95 0.99
CA LEU A 29 -12.06 -3.41 0.31
C LEU A 29 -13.14 -3.81 1.34
N ILE A 30 -14.29 -3.16 1.29
CA ILE A 30 -15.39 -3.30 2.26
C ILE A 30 -15.78 -4.77 2.46
N GLY A 31 -15.92 -5.55 1.38
CA GLY A 31 -16.28 -6.97 1.47
C GLY A 31 -15.25 -7.81 2.24
N CYS A 32 -13.96 -7.59 1.99
CA CYS A 32 -12.87 -8.28 2.68
C CYS A 32 -12.79 -7.87 4.16
N LEU A 33 -12.88 -6.56 4.43
CA LEU A 33 -12.89 -6.03 5.80
C LEU A 33 -14.06 -6.59 6.60
N HIS A 34 -15.27 -6.62 5.99
CA HIS A 34 -16.46 -7.12 6.65
C HIS A 34 -16.31 -8.59 7.06
N VAL A 35 -15.84 -9.45 6.16
CA VAL A 35 -15.59 -10.86 6.47
C VAL A 35 -14.57 -11.02 7.59
N GLY A 36 -13.45 -10.31 7.53
CA GLY A 36 -12.40 -10.35 8.55
C GLY A 36 -12.89 -9.88 9.92
N VAL A 37 -13.57 -8.74 9.96
CA VAL A 37 -14.09 -8.14 11.20
C VAL A 37 -15.17 -9.04 11.83
N GLN A 38 -16.08 -9.64 11.04
CA GLN A 38 -17.09 -10.55 11.59
C GLN A 38 -16.45 -11.83 12.15
N ALA A 39 -15.48 -12.40 11.45
CA ALA A 39 -14.76 -13.56 11.97
C ALA A 39 -14.02 -13.23 13.29
N ALA A 40 -13.32 -12.11 13.35
CA ALA A 40 -12.63 -11.66 14.54
C ALA A 40 -13.56 -11.40 15.73
N LYS A 41 -14.69 -10.72 15.48
CA LYS A 41 -15.74 -10.50 16.51
C LYS A 41 -16.28 -11.82 17.03
N THR A 42 -16.55 -12.78 16.16
CA THR A 42 -17.08 -14.09 16.57
C THR A 42 -16.08 -14.85 17.45
N LEU A 43 -14.79 -14.86 17.06
CA LEU A 43 -13.74 -15.49 17.86
C LEU A 43 -13.57 -14.80 19.21
N ALA A 44 -13.44 -13.47 19.22
CA ALA A 44 -13.28 -12.68 20.42
C ALA A 44 -14.45 -12.93 21.41
N PHE A 45 -15.67 -12.97 20.89
CA PHE A 45 -16.87 -13.27 21.70
C PHE A 45 -16.86 -14.72 22.22
N ALA A 46 -16.63 -15.71 21.34
CA ALA A 46 -16.71 -17.12 21.71
C ALA A 46 -15.64 -17.55 22.73
N TYR A 47 -14.47 -16.94 22.68
CA TYR A 47 -13.34 -17.26 23.56
C TYR A 47 -13.09 -16.20 24.63
N HIS A 48 -13.99 -15.23 24.79
CA HIS A 48 -13.88 -14.13 25.76
C HIS A 48 -12.55 -13.39 25.70
N LYS A 49 -12.05 -13.15 24.47
CA LYS A 49 -10.76 -12.45 24.24
C LYS A 49 -11.01 -10.98 23.86
N PRO A 50 -10.10 -10.07 24.22
CA PRO A 50 -10.14 -8.70 23.73
C PRO A 50 -10.09 -8.64 22.21
N LEU A 51 -10.84 -7.70 21.61
CA LEU A 51 -10.79 -7.40 20.19
C LEU A 51 -10.02 -6.10 19.98
N VAL A 52 -8.95 -6.15 19.17
CA VAL A 52 -8.08 -5.02 18.89
C VAL A 52 -8.27 -4.56 17.44
N PRO A 53 -8.82 -3.37 17.22
CA PRO A 53 -8.93 -2.81 15.86
C PRO A 53 -7.57 -2.29 15.39
N VAL A 54 -7.18 -2.63 14.16
CA VAL A 54 -5.91 -2.23 13.56
C VAL A 54 -6.16 -1.38 12.32
N HIS A 55 -5.42 -0.28 12.19
CA HIS A 55 -5.41 0.52 10.98
C HIS A 55 -4.44 -0.11 9.96
N HIS A 56 -4.91 -0.36 8.74
CA HIS A 56 -4.17 -1.08 7.70
C HIS A 56 -2.80 -0.45 7.39
N LEU A 57 -2.76 0.87 7.21
CA LEU A 57 -1.52 1.57 6.85
C LEU A 57 -0.55 1.67 8.04
N ALA A 58 -1.07 1.82 9.26
CA ALA A 58 -0.25 1.71 10.46
C ALA A 58 0.41 0.32 10.56
N GLY A 59 -0.34 -0.74 10.25
CA GLY A 59 0.21 -2.09 10.18
C GLY A 59 1.36 -2.22 9.18
N HIS A 60 1.29 -1.55 8.02
CA HIS A 60 2.39 -1.50 7.07
C HIS A 60 3.62 -0.77 7.60
N ILE A 61 3.43 0.32 8.33
CA ILE A 61 4.55 1.06 8.94
C ILE A 61 5.21 0.20 10.02
N TYR A 62 4.43 -0.37 10.95
CA TYR A 62 4.93 -1.21 12.03
C TYR A 62 5.54 -2.55 11.56
N ALA A 63 5.20 -3.03 10.38
CA ALA A 63 5.85 -4.23 9.83
C ALA A 63 7.38 -4.07 9.69
N ASN A 64 7.89 -2.84 9.65
CA ASN A 64 9.33 -2.60 9.64
C ASN A 64 10.00 -2.99 10.96
N GLU A 65 9.29 -2.99 12.09
CA GLU A 65 9.83 -3.43 13.39
C GLU A 65 10.18 -4.92 13.43
N LEU A 66 9.64 -5.72 12.50
CA LEU A 66 10.06 -7.11 12.34
C LEU A 66 11.49 -7.25 11.81
N VAL A 67 12.08 -6.19 11.31
CA VAL A 67 13.40 -6.19 10.66
C VAL A 67 14.39 -5.24 11.37
N VAL A 68 13.89 -4.12 11.88
CA VAL A 68 14.71 -3.07 12.50
C VAL A 68 13.94 -2.35 13.60
N ASP A 69 14.58 -2.09 14.74
CA ASP A 69 13.99 -1.27 15.80
C ASP A 69 13.73 0.15 15.31
N MET A 70 12.48 0.58 15.32
CA MET A 70 12.10 1.92 14.92
C MET A 70 12.52 2.93 15.99
N LYS A 71 13.23 3.98 15.59
CA LYS A 71 13.63 5.08 16.47
C LYS A 71 12.87 6.35 16.10
N TYR A 72 12.11 6.86 17.04
CA TYR A 72 11.30 8.05 16.84
C TYR A 72 12.11 9.35 17.01
N PRO A 73 11.76 10.43 16.28
CA PRO A 73 10.64 10.50 15.32
C PRO A 73 10.92 9.77 14.01
N VAL A 74 9.86 9.23 13.38
CA VAL A 74 9.91 8.51 12.11
C VAL A 74 9.18 9.30 11.02
N LEU A 75 9.76 9.33 9.83
CA LEU A 75 9.09 9.77 8.61
C LEU A 75 8.89 8.55 7.72
N ALA A 76 7.65 8.12 7.59
CA ALA A 76 7.27 6.94 6.81
C ALA A 76 6.68 7.36 5.46
N LEU A 77 7.22 6.81 4.38
CA LEU A 77 6.61 6.89 3.05
C LEU A 77 5.87 5.58 2.78
N VAL A 78 4.55 5.64 2.85
CA VAL A 78 3.67 4.50 2.56
C VAL A 78 3.35 4.49 1.06
N VAL A 79 3.80 3.46 0.37
CA VAL A 79 3.65 3.31 -1.08
C VAL A 79 3.02 1.95 -1.40
N SER A 80 1.87 1.97 -2.05
CA SER A 80 1.16 0.76 -2.46
C SER A 80 0.37 0.95 -3.75
N GLY A 81 -0.39 -0.08 -4.13
CA GLY A 81 -1.32 0.00 -5.27
C GLY A 81 -2.48 0.96 -5.06
N GLY A 82 -2.88 1.23 -3.81
CA GLY A 82 -4.03 2.07 -3.47
C GLY A 82 -3.72 3.29 -2.61
N ASN A 83 -2.49 3.41 -2.09
CA ASN A 83 -2.12 4.51 -1.19
C ASN A 83 -0.74 5.05 -1.52
N THR A 84 -0.59 6.36 -1.39
CA THR A 84 0.71 7.04 -1.39
C THR A 84 0.61 8.19 -0.41
N GLU A 85 1.27 8.05 0.73
CA GLU A 85 1.18 8.96 1.86
C GLU A 85 2.54 9.17 2.51
N LEU A 86 2.81 10.39 2.96
CA LEU A 86 3.95 10.74 3.79
C LEU A 86 3.46 10.97 5.22
N VAL A 87 3.84 10.08 6.13
CA VAL A 87 3.36 10.07 7.52
C VAL A 87 4.50 10.39 8.46
N TYR A 88 4.31 11.38 9.32
CA TYR A 88 5.21 11.70 10.41
C TYR A 88 4.70 11.08 11.71
N MET A 89 5.59 10.37 12.40
CA MET A 89 5.33 9.77 13.69
C MET A 89 6.31 10.35 14.71
N LYS A 90 5.80 11.17 15.61
CA LYS A 90 6.59 11.73 16.71
C LYS A 90 6.95 10.66 17.72
N ASP A 91 6.05 9.75 17.97
CA ASP A 91 6.13 8.61 18.89
C ASP A 91 5.33 7.42 18.33
N GLU A 92 5.29 6.31 19.06
CA GLU A 92 4.63 5.07 18.63
C GLU A 92 3.12 5.22 18.34
N THR A 93 2.45 6.20 18.92
CA THR A 93 0.99 6.33 18.85
C THR A 93 0.52 7.53 18.04
N SER A 94 1.42 8.42 17.63
CA SER A 94 1.07 9.64 16.92
C SER A 94 1.32 9.47 15.42
N PHE A 95 0.29 9.75 14.62
CA PHE A 95 0.33 9.69 13.15
C PHE A 95 -0.16 11.04 12.60
N GLU A 96 0.72 11.75 11.91
CA GLU A 96 0.41 12.98 11.20
C GLU A 96 0.66 12.77 9.71
N ILE A 97 -0.39 12.85 8.89
CA ILE A 97 -0.27 12.81 7.44
C ILE A 97 0.24 14.18 6.97
N LEU A 98 1.49 14.25 6.54
CA LEU A 98 2.09 15.48 6.01
C LEU A 98 1.67 15.74 4.56
N GLY A 99 1.41 14.70 3.80
CA GLY A 99 0.95 14.78 2.42
C GLY A 99 0.48 13.43 1.92
N GLU A 100 -0.42 13.46 0.95
CA GLU A 100 -1.00 12.28 0.34
C GLU A 100 -1.19 12.48 -1.17
N THR A 101 -1.48 11.42 -1.89
CA THR A 101 -1.80 11.57 -3.30
C THR A 101 -3.18 12.22 -3.47
N GLN A 102 -3.25 13.20 -4.35
CA GLN A 102 -4.49 13.91 -4.69
C GLN A 102 -5.33 13.17 -5.75
N ASP A 103 -4.78 12.08 -6.30
CA ASP A 103 -5.42 11.31 -7.38
C ASP A 103 -4.99 9.83 -7.32
N ASP A 104 -4.34 9.31 -8.34
CA ASP A 104 -3.88 7.92 -8.36
C ASP A 104 -2.76 7.68 -7.34
N ALA A 105 -2.75 6.51 -6.72
CA ALA A 105 -1.56 6.05 -6.00
C ALA A 105 -0.43 5.72 -7.00
N ILE A 106 0.82 5.78 -6.55
CA ILE A 106 1.95 5.52 -7.44
C ILE A 106 1.94 4.10 -8.03
N GLY A 107 1.53 3.09 -7.25
CA GLY A 107 1.40 1.72 -7.75
C GLY A 107 0.34 1.60 -8.83
N GLU A 108 -0.80 2.28 -8.67
CA GLU A 108 -1.85 2.37 -9.69
C GLU A 108 -1.34 3.10 -10.96
N ALA A 109 -0.55 4.15 -10.80
CA ALA A 109 0.08 4.85 -11.91
C ALA A 109 1.02 3.93 -12.69
N PHE A 110 1.83 3.12 -12.02
CA PHE A 110 2.67 2.09 -12.66
C PHE A 110 1.84 1.09 -13.45
N ASP A 111 0.74 0.58 -12.90
CA ASP A 111 -0.13 -0.37 -13.60
C ASP A 111 -0.79 0.27 -14.82
N LYS A 112 -1.24 1.52 -14.72
CA LYS A 112 -1.81 2.28 -15.83
C LYS A 112 -0.79 2.53 -16.94
N VAL A 113 0.44 2.90 -16.60
CA VAL A 113 1.53 3.10 -17.55
C VAL A 113 1.93 1.78 -18.22
N ALA A 114 2.10 0.71 -17.45
CA ALA A 114 2.41 -0.62 -17.97
C ALA A 114 1.37 -1.10 -19.00
N ARG A 115 0.11 -0.81 -18.75
CA ARG A 115 -0.98 -1.13 -19.70
C ARG A 115 -0.82 -0.34 -21.01
N VAL A 116 -0.47 0.93 -20.94
CA VAL A 116 -0.20 1.76 -22.14
C VAL A 116 0.97 1.20 -22.95
N LEU A 117 2.00 0.69 -22.26
CA LEU A 117 3.19 0.09 -22.89
C LEU A 117 3.02 -1.39 -23.29
N GLY A 118 1.84 -1.98 -23.11
CA GLY A 118 1.58 -3.39 -23.44
C GLY A 118 2.26 -4.42 -22.54
N LEU A 119 2.74 -4.02 -21.35
CA LEU A 119 3.50 -4.88 -20.44
C LEU A 119 2.61 -5.81 -19.59
N GLY A 120 1.29 -5.51 -19.51
CA GLY A 120 0.33 -6.27 -18.71
C GLY A 120 0.42 -5.99 -17.21
N TYR A 121 -0.20 -6.86 -16.39
CA TYR A 121 -0.32 -6.74 -14.93
C TYR A 121 0.45 -7.86 -14.21
N PRO A 122 1.04 -7.59 -13.01
CA PRO A 122 1.23 -6.29 -12.36
C PRO A 122 2.28 -5.44 -13.09
N GLY A 123 2.05 -4.13 -13.17
CA GLY A 123 2.86 -3.21 -13.97
C GLY A 123 4.16 -2.79 -13.28
N GLY A 124 4.11 -2.51 -11.98
CA GLY A 124 5.25 -2.01 -11.21
C GLY A 124 6.52 -2.82 -11.39
N PRO A 125 6.53 -4.14 -11.08
CA PRO A 125 7.72 -4.97 -11.22
C PRO A 125 8.27 -5.04 -12.64
N LYS A 126 7.39 -4.98 -13.65
CA LYS A 126 7.79 -5.04 -15.06
C LYS A 126 8.47 -3.75 -15.52
N ILE A 127 7.91 -2.61 -15.11
CA ILE A 127 8.53 -1.30 -15.38
C ILE A 127 9.85 -1.18 -14.64
N ASP A 128 9.93 -1.57 -13.36
CA ASP A 128 11.17 -1.53 -12.58
C ASP A 128 12.28 -2.36 -13.23
N LYS A 129 11.95 -3.56 -13.71
CA LYS A 129 12.91 -4.41 -14.42
C LYS A 129 13.44 -3.74 -15.69
N LEU A 130 12.55 -3.19 -16.52
CA LEU A 130 12.95 -2.49 -17.75
C LEU A 130 13.72 -1.20 -17.48
N ALA A 131 13.36 -0.47 -16.44
CA ALA A 131 14.03 0.75 -16.04
C ALA A 131 15.52 0.54 -15.69
N LYS A 132 15.87 -0.64 -15.14
CA LYS A 132 17.28 -0.99 -14.83
C LYS A 132 18.14 -1.12 -16.08
N GLU A 133 17.54 -1.44 -17.21
CA GLU A 133 18.22 -1.56 -18.52
C GLU A 133 18.13 -0.26 -19.33
N GLY A 134 17.24 0.66 -18.93
CA GLY A 134 16.96 1.91 -19.63
C GLY A 134 17.90 3.06 -19.21
N LYS A 135 17.78 4.16 -19.96
CA LYS A 135 18.43 5.44 -19.62
C LYS A 135 17.36 6.54 -19.56
N PRO A 136 17.43 7.47 -18.61
CA PRO A 136 16.48 8.57 -18.48
C PRO A 136 16.73 9.64 -19.53
N VAL A 137 16.30 9.39 -20.76
CA VAL A 137 16.53 10.29 -21.92
C VAL A 137 15.32 11.18 -22.23
N TYR A 138 14.18 10.95 -21.61
CA TYR A 138 12.94 11.70 -21.86
C TYR A 138 12.42 12.36 -20.61
N GLU A 139 11.97 13.61 -20.74
CA GLU A 139 11.27 14.31 -19.69
C GLU A 139 9.77 14.10 -19.83
N LEU A 140 9.14 13.64 -18.76
CA LEU A 140 7.69 13.59 -18.61
C LEU A 140 7.20 14.81 -17.86
N ALA A 141 5.94 15.18 -18.08
CA ALA A 141 5.31 16.28 -17.36
C ALA A 141 5.35 16.03 -15.84
N LYS A 142 5.87 17.02 -15.10
CA LYS A 142 5.85 16.98 -13.64
C LYS A 142 4.47 17.42 -13.15
N PRO A 143 3.80 16.62 -12.31
CA PRO A 143 2.53 17.00 -11.74
C PRO A 143 2.68 18.23 -10.84
N LYS A 144 1.62 19.05 -10.78
CA LYS A 144 1.52 20.15 -9.82
C LYS A 144 0.55 19.73 -8.72
N THR A 145 0.96 19.90 -7.48
CA THR A 145 0.15 19.65 -6.28
C THR A 145 -0.18 20.95 -5.56
N GLN A 146 -1.23 20.96 -4.76
CA GLN A 146 -1.61 22.12 -3.96
C GLN A 146 -0.81 22.19 -2.67
N GLY A 147 -0.65 21.06 -1.98
CA GLY A 147 0.13 20.96 -0.76
C GLY A 147 1.62 20.76 -1.02
N ARG A 148 2.44 21.21 -0.08
CA ARG A 148 3.91 21.14 -0.19
C ARG A 148 4.43 19.70 -0.29
N TYR A 149 3.76 18.76 0.35
CA TYR A 149 4.17 17.36 0.47
C TYR A 149 3.22 16.41 -0.23
N ASP A 150 2.21 16.93 -0.95
CA ASP A 150 1.28 16.11 -1.69
C ASP A 150 1.88 15.52 -2.95
N PHE A 151 1.26 14.45 -3.41
CA PHE A 151 1.62 13.75 -4.64
C PHE A 151 0.48 13.82 -5.66
N SER A 152 0.82 13.64 -6.93
CA SER A 152 -0.14 13.47 -8.01
C SER A 152 0.49 12.62 -9.11
N PHE A 153 -0.21 11.61 -9.59
CA PHE A 153 0.29 10.65 -10.57
C PHE A 153 -0.65 10.44 -11.77
N SER A 154 -1.89 10.93 -11.73
CA SER A 154 -2.88 10.72 -12.80
C SER A 154 -2.41 11.28 -14.15
N GLY A 155 -1.67 12.39 -14.14
CA GLY A 155 -1.10 13.01 -15.33
C GLY A 155 -0.02 12.17 -16.02
N LEU A 156 0.66 11.27 -15.30
CA LEU A 156 1.74 10.44 -15.85
C LEU A 156 1.23 9.51 -16.96
N LYS A 157 0.12 8.82 -16.75
CA LYS A 157 -0.49 7.95 -17.77
C LYS A 157 -0.74 8.71 -19.07
N SER A 158 -1.34 9.89 -18.97
CA SER A 158 -1.66 10.71 -20.13
C SER A 158 -0.40 11.22 -20.84
N SER A 159 0.61 11.61 -20.07
CA SER A 159 1.91 12.05 -20.58
C SER A 159 2.61 10.92 -21.34
N VAL A 160 2.66 9.71 -20.80
CA VAL A 160 3.23 8.54 -21.47
C VAL A 160 2.45 8.18 -22.73
N LEU A 161 1.12 8.16 -22.67
CA LEU A 161 0.27 7.86 -23.83
C LEU A 161 0.48 8.86 -24.97
N GLN A 162 0.59 10.14 -24.67
CA GLN A 162 0.88 11.16 -25.69
C GLN A 162 2.29 11.01 -26.24
N PHE A 163 3.25 10.68 -25.39
CA PHE A 163 4.62 10.43 -25.78
C PHE A 163 4.72 9.22 -26.73
N THR A 164 4.15 8.07 -26.38
CA THR A 164 4.19 6.86 -27.22
C THR A 164 3.55 7.10 -28.59
N LYS A 165 2.36 7.71 -28.64
CA LYS A 165 1.71 8.08 -29.91
C LYS A 165 2.56 9.02 -30.77
N ARG A 166 3.31 9.94 -30.16
CA ARG A 166 4.23 10.83 -30.88
C ARG A 166 5.40 10.05 -31.49
N MET A 167 5.96 9.12 -30.71
CA MET A 167 7.09 8.29 -31.18
C MET A 167 6.65 7.37 -32.32
N GLU A 168 5.51 6.71 -32.22
CA GLU A 168 4.91 5.89 -33.29
C GLU A 168 4.74 6.66 -34.60
N ARG A 169 4.24 7.92 -34.52
CA ARG A 169 4.10 8.80 -35.72
C ARG A 169 5.45 9.18 -36.33
N GLN A 170 6.54 9.13 -35.58
CA GLN A 170 7.90 9.41 -36.05
C GLN A 170 8.64 8.15 -36.53
N GLY A 171 7.97 6.98 -36.49
CA GLY A 171 8.58 5.70 -36.90
C GLY A 171 9.67 5.21 -35.91
N LYS A 172 9.55 5.59 -34.67
CA LYS A 172 10.48 5.22 -33.59
C LYS A 172 9.79 4.31 -32.58
#